data_42d48eb309da5469c20cc2060745fb42
#
_entry.id   42d48eb309da5469c20cc2060745fb42
#
_cell.length_a   1.000
_cell.length_b   1.000
_cell.length_c   1.000
_cell.angle_alpha   90.00
_cell.angle_beta   90.00
_cell.angle_gamma   90.00
#
_symmetry.space_group_name_H-M   'P 1'
#
loop_
_entity.id
_entity.type
_entity.pdbx_description
1 polymer ?
#
loop_
_entity_poly.entity_id
_entity_poly.type
_entity_poly.pdbx_seq_one_letter_code
_entity_poly.pdbx_strand_id
1 'polypeptide(L)'
;MAKHYLLYGSERYALAILRPVQEAIRARGGEAAWFFDGPGAEDLHPDEKLLTTTEEVRRWNAIAVTTGSKAVPHFFPGVKVETFHGFDAGKPRHIYIRGFFDLYCTTGPRDTAQFKAIADKVGHFSVVETGWPKIDPFMQEIAGDLPPVRQPPVILYHSTFSPSWSAAETLYEEVKRLSRIGEWKWIVTFHPKMSQDTVAKFRALENEHLRFADDDNILELFPQVDMMCSDTSSALNEFLLTYKPVVTFKNRRPGPQLLDIDDPAQFAGATRTALS
;
A
#
# COMPACT_ATOMS: atom_id res chain seq x y z
N MET A 1 23.28 1.74 -26.66
CA MET A 1 23.42 2.42 -25.37
C MET A 1 22.25 2.00 -24.50
N ALA A 2 22.48 1.75 -23.23
CA ALA A 2 21.40 1.47 -22.28
C ALA A 2 20.45 2.67 -22.16
N LYS A 3 19.16 2.42 -21.99
CA LYS A 3 18.18 3.47 -21.75
C LYS A 3 18.18 3.82 -20.26
N HIS A 4 18.24 5.11 -19.96
CA HIS A 4 18.24 5.61 -18.59
C HIS A 4 16.82 5.94 -18.13
N TYR A 5 16.50 5.57 -16.90
CA TYR A 5 15.23 5.85 -16.22
C TYR A 5 15.50 6.52 -14.88
N LEU A 6 14.62 7.39 -14.44
CA LEU A 6 14.67 8.02 -13.13
C LEU A 6 13.47 7.56 -12.29
N LEU A 7 13.74 7.11 -11.08
CA LEU A 7 12.75 6.78 -10.05
C LEU A 7 12.74 7.93 -9.04
N TYR A 8 11.61 8.64 -8.96
CA TYR A 8 11.49 9.83 -8.13
C TYR A 8 10.64 9.55 -6.90
N GLY A 9 11.22 9.75 -5.72
CA GLY A 9 10.56 9.60 -4.42
C GLY A 9 10.48 10.92 -3.66
N SER A 10 9.39 11.14 -2.95
CA SER A 10 9.21 12.22 -1.98
C SER A 10 8.88 11.70 -0.58
N GLU A 11 8.76 10.39 -0.44
CA GLU A 11 8.42 9.69 0.79
C GLU A 11 9.00 8.27 0.75
N ARG A 12 9.25 7.67 1.91
CA ARG A 12 9.80 6.30 2.04
C ARG A 12 9.01 5.24 1.29
N TYR A 13 7.67 5.35 1.24
CA TYR A 13 6.82 4.38 0.55
C TYR A 13 7.10 4.28 -0.96
N ALA A 14 7.79 5.26 -1.56
CA ALA A 14 8.19 5.21 -2.97
C ALA A 14 9.07 3.99 -3.26
N LEU A 15 9.90 3.54 -2.30
CA LEU A 15 10.76 2.37 -2.46
C LEU A 15 9.95 1.11 -2.76
N ALA A 16 8.94 0.82 -1.95
CA ALA A 16 8.10 -0.37 -2.14
C ALA A 16 7.32 -0.35 -3.48
N ILE A 17 7.00 0.84 -4.00
CA ILE A 17 6.26 1.00 -5.26
C ILE A 17 7.20 0.88 -6.47
N LEU A 18 8.38 1.48 -6.39
CA LEU A 18 9.23 1.69 -7.56
C LEU A 18 10.35 0.65 -7.70
N ARG A 19 10.68 -0.12 -6.65
CA ARG A 19 11.66 -1.23 -6.77
C ARG A 19 11.22 -2.29 -7.77
N PRO A 20 9.97 -2.75 -7.81
CA PRO A 20 9.52 -3.66 -8.87
C PRO A 20 9.66 -3.06 -10.28
N VAL A 21 9.45 -1.75 -10.42
CA VAL A 21 9.69 -1.04 -11.68
C VAL A 21 11.18 -1.01 -12.03
N GLN A 22 12.06 -0.76 -11.03
CA GLN A 22 13.52 -0.83 -11.20
C GLN A 22 13.97 -2.20 -11.69
N GLU A 23 13.48 -3.26 -11.06
CA GLU A 23 13.80 -4.64 -11.46
C GLU A 23 13.35 -4.93 -12.90
N ALA A 24 12.15 -4.49 -13.26
CA ALA A 24 11.64 -4.63 -14.62
C ALA A 24 12.47 -3.85 -15.65
N ILE A 25 12.99 -2.68 -15.29
CA ILE A 25 13.91 -1.88 -16.13
C ILE A 25 15.23 -2.63 -16.31
N ARG A 26 15.84 -3.07 -15.20
CA ARG A 26 17.11 -3.80 -15.19
C ARG A 26 17.02 -5.11 -15.99
N ALA A 27 15.96 -5.87 -15.81
CA ALA A 27 15.71 -7.12 -16.55
C ALA A 27 15.60 -6.92 -18.08
N ARG A 28 15.30 -5.70 -18.54
CA ARG A 28 15.22 -5.32 -19.95
C ARG A 28 16.48 -4.59 -20.45
N GLY A 29 17.57 -4.62 -19.67
CA GLY A 29 18.84 -3.99 -20.01
C GLY A 29 18.84 -2.46 -19.93
N GLY A 30 17.87 -1.87 -19.22
CA GLY A 30 17.88 -0.46 -18.89
C GLY A 30 18.64 -0.18 -17.61
N GLU A 31 18.99 1.09 -17.40
CA GLU A 31 19.61 1.58 -16.16
C GLU A 31 18.65 2.49 -15.42
N ALA A 32 18.49 2.24 -14.11
CA ALA A 32 17.67 3.06 -13.24
C ALA A 32 18.53 3.80 -12.22
N ALA A 33 18.17 5.06 -11.95
CA ALA A 33 18.72 5.84 -10.86
C ALA A 33 17.56 6.43 -10.03
N TRP A 34 17.83 6.70 -8.76
CA TRP A 34 16.92 7.29 -7.83
C TRP A 34 17.22 8.76 -7.58
N PHE A 35 16.19 9.54 -7.33
CA PHE A 35 16.27 10.88 -6.79
C PHE A 35 15.17 11.07 -5.74
N PHE A 36 15.53 11.57 -4.57
CA PHE A 36 14.60 11.90 -3.50
C PHE A 36 14.64 13.39 -3.20
N ASP A 37 13.46 14.00 -3.05
CA ASP A 37 13.30 15.35 -2.49
C ASP A 37 12.67 15.32 -1.08
N GLY A 38 12.63 14.14 -0.47
CA GLY A 38 12.14 13.83 0.86
C GLY A 38 12.85 12.61 1.45
N PRO A 39 12.31 12.02 2.52
CA PRO A 39 12.91 10.84 3.16
C PRO A 39 12.84 9.61 2.27
N GLY A 40 13.81 8.68 2.43
CA GLY A 40 13.88 7.40 1.74
C GLY A 40 15.20 7.12 1.03
N ALA A 41 16.02 8.14 0.76
CA ALA A 41 17.34 7.93 0.16
C ALA A 41 18.28 7.10 1.04
N GLU A 42 18.11 7.20 2.35
CA GLU A 42 18.86 6.46 3.37
C GLU A 42 18.58 4.95 3.38
N ASP A 43 17.46 4.52 2.77
CA ASP A 43 17.03 3.13 2.72
C ASP A 43 17.36 2.46 1.37
N LEU A 44 18.10 3.14 0.50
CA LEU A 44 18.57 2.55 -0.77
C LEU A 44 19.60 1.46 -0.52
N HIS A 45 19.54 0.40 -1.32
CA HIS A 45 20.54 -0.65 -1.30
C HIS A 45 21.86 -0.15 -1.92
N PRO A 46 23.02 -0.76 -1.57
CA PRO A 46 24.32 -0.34 -2.09
C PRO A 46 24.46 -0.37 -3.62
N ASP A 47 23.66 -1.18 -4.31
CA ASP A 47 23.62 -1.30 -5.76
C ASP A 47 22.61 -0.36 -6.44
N GLU A 48 21.83 0.40 -5.65
CA GLU A 48 20.86 1.36 -6.14
C GLU A 48 21.51 2.74 -6.29
N LYS A 49 21.58 3.23 -7.53
CA LYS A 49 22.25 4.48 -7.85
C LYS A 49 21.41 5.67 -7.39
N LEU A 50 21.93 6.48 -6.47
CA LEU A 50 21.34 7.74 -6.04
C LEU A 50 21.95 8.91 -6.83
N LEU A 51 21.10 9.79 -7.32
CA LEU A 51 21.44 11.13 -7.80
C LEU A 51 21.04 12.13 -6.73
N THR A 52 21.94 13.01 -6.34
CA THR A 52 21.77 13.91 -5.19
C THR A 52 21.47 15.36 -5.56
N THR A 53 21.71 15.70 -6.83
CA THR A 53 21.51 17.05 -7.34
C THR A 53 20.69 17.07 -8.62
N THR A 54 19.99 18.18 -8.86
CA THR A 54 19.25 18.39 -10.11
C THR A 54 20.17 18.42 -11.34
N GLU A 55 21.42 18.79 -11.16
CA GLU A 55 22.43 18.79 -12.22
C GLU A 55 22.79 17.35 -12.63
N GLU A 56 22.94 16.44 -11.65
CA GLU A 56 23.13 15.02 -11.91
C GLU A 56 21.93 14.42 -12.63
N VAL A 57 20.70 14.78 -12.25
CA VAL A 57 19.48 14.34 -12.94
C VAL A 57 19.47 14.80 -14.40
N ARG A 58 19.85 16.04 -14.67
CA ARG A 58 19.96 16.55 -16.05
C ARG A 58 21.00 15.80 -16.88
N ARG A 59 22.17 15.50 -16.29
CA ARG A 59 23.24 14.73 -16.95
C ARG A 59 22.85 13.27 -17.16
N TRP A 60 22.09 12.68 -16.22
CA TRP A 60 21.54 11.34 -16.35
C TRP A 60 20.63 11.21 -17.57
N ASN A 61 19.95 12.29 -17.91
CA ASN A 61 19.14 12.42 -19.11
C ASN A 61 18.19 11.23 -19.32
N ALA A 62 17.36 10.94 -18.31
CA ALA A 62 16.40 9.83 -18.33
C ALA A 62 15.39 9.98 -19.46
N ILE A 63 15.01 8.89 -20.09
CA ILE A 63 13.91 8.88 -21.08
C ILE A 63 12.53 8.91 -20.41
N ALA A 64 12.46 8.48 -19.14
CA ALA A 64 11.24 8.55 -18.34
C ALA A 64 11.59 8.78 -16.86
N VAL A 65 10.73 9.53 -16.18
CA VAL A 65 10.73 9.75 -14.73
C VAL A 65 9.47 9.13 -14.16
N THR A 66 9.61 8.07 -13.37
CA THR A 66 8.48 7.33 -12.77
C THR A 66 8.36 7.67 -11.29
N THR A 67 7.14 7.90 -10.83
CA THR A 67 6.84 8.23 -9.44
C THR A 67 5.47 7.75 -9.00
N GLY A 68 5.30 7.51 -7.70
CA GLY A 68 4.00 7.44 -7.03
C GLY A 68 3.63 8.74 -6.30
N SER A 69 4.43 9.79 -6.46
CA SER A 69 4.24 11.10 -5.82
C SER A 69 3.27 11.98 -6.60
N LYS A 70 2.80 13.06 -5.97
CA LYS A 70 1.80 13.95 -6.59
C LYS A 70 2.35 14.85 -7.70
N ALA A 71 3.64 15.02 -7.80
CA ALA A 71 4.29 15.85 -8.79
C ALA A 71 5.75 15.44 -8.99
N VAL A 72 6.29 15.75 -10.15
CA VAL A 72 7.71 15.66 -10.50
C VAL A 72 8.13 17.03 -11.01
N PRO A 73 9.36 17.52 -10.71
CA PRO A 73 9.85 18.76 -11.28
C PRO A 73 9.76 18.73 -12.82
N HIS A 74 9.06 19.73 -13.39
CA HIS A 74 8.78 19.77 -14.83
C HIS A 74 10.05 19.81 -15.70
N PHE A 75 11.14 20.36 -15.16
CA PHE A 75 12.43 20.52 -15.84
C PHE A 75 13.31 19.26 -15.83
N PHE A 76 12.89 18.18 -15.16
CA PHE A 76 13.57 16.89 -15.27
C PHE A 76 13.38 16.31 -16.68
N PRO A 77 14.42 15.77 -17.31
CA PRO A 77 14.30 15.23 -18.66
C PRO A 77 13.40 13.97 -18.69
N GLY A 78 12.81 13.70 -19.85
CA GLY A 78 12.03 12.51 -20.13
C GLY A 78 10.54 12.60 -19.81
N VAL A 79 9.79 11.59 -20.20
CA VAL A 79 8.35 11.41 -19.99
C VAL A 79 8.05 11.26 -18.50
N LYS A 80 7.06 11.98 -17.98
CA LYS A 80 6.63 11.89 -16.56
C LYS A 80 5.54 10.85 -16.44
N VAL A 81 5.82 9.83 -15.61
CA VAL A 81 4.96 8.66 -15.43
C VAL A 81 4.45 8.61 -13.98
N GLU A 82 3.14 8.61 -13.81
CA GLU A 82 2.47 8.45 -12.52
C GLU A 82 2.05 6.99 -12.34
N THR A 83 2.50 6.36 -11.22
CA THR A 83 2.11 4.99 -10.82
C THR A 83 1.23 4.98 -9.58
N PHE A 84 0.93 6.15 -9.05
CA PHE A 84 0.19 6.34 -7.79
C PHE A 84 0.93 5.78 -6.55
N HIS A 85 0.40 6.11 -5.35
CA HIS A 85 0.96 5.66 -4.07
C HIS A 85 -0.05 4.91 -3.20
N GLY A 86 -1.20 4.54 -3.75
CA GLY A 86 -2.23 3.80 -3.03
C GLY A 86 -3.21 3.14 -3.98
N PHE A 87 -3.64 1.96 -3.60
CA PHE A 87 -4.69 1.18 -4.25
C PHE A 87 -6.04 1.57 -3.67
N ASP A 88 -6.59 2.72 -4.11
CA ASP A 88 -7.82 3.24 -3.51
C ASP A 88 -8.71 3.99 -4.52
N ALA A 89 -9.30 3.23 -5.43
CA ALA A 89 -10.31 3.73 -6.37
C ALA A 89 -11.57 4.31 -5.68
N GLY A 90 -11.70 4.11 -4.40
CA GLY A 90 -12.89 4.48 -3.65
C GLY A 90 -12.85 5.86 -3.00
N LYS A 91 -11.69 6.51 -2.80
CA LYS A 91 -11.63 7.83 -2.15
C LYS A 91 -12.09 8.95 -3.07
N PRO A 92 -12.96 9.85 -2.60
CA PRO A 92 -13.18 11.12 -3.26
C PRO A 92 -11.83 11.82 -3.43
N ARG A 93 -11.51 12.37 -4.58
CA ARG A 93 -10.22 12.97 -4.94
C ARG A 93 -9.08 12.00 -5.25
N HIS A 94 -9.35 10.72 -5.48
CA HIS A 94 -8.34 9.84 -6.09
C HIS A 94 -8.23 10.11 -7.59
N ILE A 95 -9.38 10.32 -8.25
CA ILE A 95 -9.46 10.59 -9.68
C ILE A 95 -9.39 12.10 -9.93
N TYR A 96 -8.17 12.61 -10.05
CA TYR A 96 -7.89 13.99 -10.48
C TYR A 96 -6.52 14.06 -11.17
N ILE A 97 -6.36 15.04 -12.03
CA ILE A 97 -5.06 15.30 -12.69
C ILE A 97 -4.09 15.81 -11.64
N ARG A 98 -2.94 15.14 -11.54
CA ARG A 98 -1.83 15.49 -10.66
C ARG A 98 -0.70 16.03 -11.51
N GLY A 99 -0.06 17.10 -11.09
CA GLY A 99 1.12 17.63 -11.75
C GLY A 99 1.07 17.70 -13.28
N PHE A 100 2.22 17.60 -13.91
CA PHE A 100 2.39 17.56 -15.36
C PHE A 100 2.86 16.15 -15.77
N PHE A 101 1.96 15.17 -15.68
CA PHE A 101 2.26 13.80 -16.11
C PHE A 101 1.84 13.61 -17.56
N ASP A 102 2.69 12.90 -18.31
CA ASP A 102 2.46 12.51 -19.70
C ASP A 102 1.75 11.14 -19.78
N LEU A 103 1.94 10.31 -18.74
CA LEU A 103 1.39 8.97 -18.67
C LEU A 103 0.89 8.66 -17.25
N TYR A 104 -0.34 8.18 -17.15
CA TYR A 104 -0.91 7.60 -15.93
C TYR A 104 -1.00 6.08 -16.06
N CYS A 105 -0.30 5.36 -15.18
CA CYS A 105 -0.33 3.91 -15.05
C CYS A 105 -1.37 3.53 -14.00
N THR A 106 -2.57 3.14 -14.45
CA THR A 106 -3.71 2.91 -13.56
C THR A 106 -3.73 1.49 -12.98
N THR A 107 -4.32 1.35 -11.81
CA THR A 107 -4.27 0.11 -11.01
C THR A 107 -5.33 -0.91 -11.40
N GLY A 108 -6.37 -0.52 -12.14
CA GLY A 108 -7.43 -1.42 -12.56
C GLY A 108 -8.48 -0.74 -13.45
N PRO A 109 -9.46 -1.52 -13.96
CA PRO A 109 -10.37 -1.07 -15.02
C PRO A 109 -11.22 0.15 -14.63
N ARG A 110 -11.62 0.26 -13.36
CA ARG A 110 -12.42 1.38 -12.86
C ARG A 110 -11.67 2.70 -12.97
N ASP A 111 -10.42 2.74 -12.49
CA ASP A 111 -9.57 3.92 -12.54
C ASP A 111 -9.22 4.24 -13.99
N THR A 112 -8.90 3.21 -14.76
CA THR A 112 -8.60 3.33 -16.19
C THR A 112 -9.71 4.03 -16.94
N ALA A 113 -10.97 3.61 -16.77
CA ALA A 113 -12.10 4.22 -17.45
C ALA A 113 -12.27 5.70 -17.07
N GLN A 114 -12.09 6.03 -15.79
CA GLN A 114 -12.25 7.41 -15.32
C GLN A 114 -11.11 8.32 -15.80
N PHE A 115 -9.84 7.86 -15.72
CA PHE A 115 -8.69 8.64 -16.22
C PHE A 115 -8.74 8.80 -17.76
N LYS A 116 -9.16 7.76 -18.51
CA LYS A 116 -9.37 7.88 -19.96
C LYS A 116 -10.43 8.93 -20.31
N ALA A 117 -11.55 8.95 -19.59
CA ALA A 117 -12.58 9.98 -19.82
C ALA A 117 -12.08 11.42 -19.55
N ILE A 118 -11.08 11.59 -18.66
CA ILE A 118 -10.42 12.88 -18.47
C ILE A 118 -9.43 13.14 -19.62
N ALA A 119 -8.60 12.15 -19.97
CA ALA A 119 -7.62 12.28 -21.05
C ALA A 119 -8.27 12.69 -22.37
N ASP A 120 -9.42 12.10 -22.72
CA ASP A 120 -10.19 12.44 -23.91
C ASP A 120 -10.65 13.91 -23.96
N LYS A 121 -10.86 14.51 -22.78
CA LYS A 121 -11.28 15.93 -22.67
C LYS A 121 -10.13 16.91 -22.74
N VAL A 122 -8.98 16.55 -22.14
CA VAL A 122 -7.86 17.49 -21.99
C VAL A 122 -6.73 17.25 -22.98
N GLY A 123 -6.57 16.04 -23.52
CA GLY A 123 -5.72 15.72 -24.66
C GLY A 123 -4.21 15.77 -24.45
N HIS A 124 -3.71 15.95 -23.20
CA HIS A 124 -2.28 16.17 -22.96
C HIS A 124 -1.58 15.00 -22.24
N PHE A 125 -2.29 13.94 -21.89
CA PHE A 125 -1.69 12.74 -21.31
C PHE A 125 -2.33 11.46 -21.82
N SER A 126 -1.62 10.36 -21.65
CA SER A 126 -2.08 9.01 -21.97
C SER A 126 -2.40 8.22 -20.71
N VAL A 127 -3.20 7.16 -20.83
CA VAL A 127 -3.60 6.28 -19.74
C VAL A 127 -3.40 4.83 -20.15
N VAL A 128 -2.69 4.07 -19.33
CA VAL A 128 -2.47 2.64 -19.51
C VAL A 128 -2.80 1.91 -18.22
N GLU A 129 -3.59 0.85 -18.31
CA GLU A 129 -3.81 -0.06 -17.18
C GLU A 129 -2.59 -0.97 -17.03
N THR A 130 -1.91 -0.89 -15.89
CA THR A 130 -0.69 -1.64 -15.62
C THR A 130 -0.80 -2.54 -14.39
N GLY A 131 -1.85 -2.38 -13.58
CA GLY A 131 -1.93 -2.99 -12.26
C GLY A 131 -1.16 -2.17 -11.22
N TRP A 132 -0.82 -2.80 -10.10
CA TRP A 132 -0.21 -2.17 -8.94
C TRP A 132 1.20 -2.71 -8.70
N PRO A 133 2.30 -2.03 -9.12
CA PRO A 133 3.66 -2.57 -9.06
C PRO A 133 4.09 -3.03 -7.67
N LYS A 134 3.65 -2.36 -6.63
CA LYS A 134 3.98 -2.70 -5.24
C LYS A 134 3.59 -4.14 -4.87
N ILE A 135 2.55 -4.71 -5.49
CA ILE A 135 2.08 -6.08 -5.20
C ILE A 135 2.83 -7.15 -6.00
N ASP A 136 3.52 -6.78 -7.10
CA ASP A 136 4.16 -7.74 -8.02
C ASP A 136 5.07 -8.76 -7.32
N PRO A 137 5.91 -8.38 -6.33
CA PRO A 137 6.75 -9.35 -5.62
C PRO A 137 5.95 -10.44 -4.89
N PHE A 138 4.72 -10.12 -4.49
CA PHE A 138 3.86 -11.02 -3.71
C PHE A 138 2.90 -11.83 -4.58
N MET A 139 2.73 -11.46 -5.86
CA MET A 139 1.80 -12.16 -6.77
C MET A 139 2.18 -13.61 -7.02
N GLN A 140 3.46 -13.95 -7.00
CA GLN A 140 3.92 -15.33 -7.15
C GLN A 140 3.54 -16.19 -5.93
N GLU A 141 3.54 -15.61 -4.74
CA GLU A 141 3.12 -16.27 -3.50
C GLU A 141 1.59 -16.39 -3.41
N ILE A 142 0.86 -15.43 -3.98
CA ILE A 142 -0.61 -15.35 -3.96
C ILE A 142 -1.24 -16.23 -5.06
N ALA A 143 -0.54 -16.48 -6.16
CA ALA A 143 -1.07 -17.20 -7.33
C ALA A 143 -1.29 -18.71 -7.12
N GLY A 144 -0.90 -19.25 -5.94
CA GLY A 144 -1.16 -20.65 -5.55
C GLY A 144 -2.49 -20.85 -4.82
N ASP A 145 -2.74 -22.09 -4.41
CA ASP A 145 -3.84 -22.39 -3.48
C ASP A 145 -3.60 -21.66 -2.15
N LEU A 146 -4.70 -21.19 -1.53
CA LEU A 146 -4.60 -20.60 -0.21
C LEU A 146 -3.98 -21.60 0.77
N PRO A 147 -2.97 -21.22 1.56
CA PRO A 147 -2.43 -22.09 2.58
C PRO A 147 -3.51 -22.43 3.61
N PRO A 148 -3.45 -23.63 4.22
CA PRO A 148 -4.38 -23.96 5.29
C PRO A 148 -4.26 -22.96 6.44
N VAL A 149 -5.41 -22.63 7.06
CA VAL A 149 -5.46 -21.73 8.23
C VAL A 149 -4.59 -22.30 9.35
N ARG A 150 -3.74 -21.46 9.91
CA ARG A 150 -2.81 -21.79 11.01
C ARG A 150 -3.55 -22.22 12.27
N GLN A 151 -2.87 -22.93 13.14
CA GLN A 151 -3.40 -23.34 14.43
C GLN A 151 -2.43 -22.90 15.56
N PRO A 152 -2.77 -21.88 16.36
CA PRO A 152 -3.95 -21.01 16.25
C PRO A 152 -3.87 -20.06 15.05
N PRO A 153 -5.02 -19.62 14.51
CA PRO A 153 -5.07 -18.64 13.42
C PRO A 153 -4.39 -17.32 13.80
N VAL A 154 -3.81 -16.65 12.80
CA VAL A 154 -3.12 -15.36 12.98
C VAL A 154 -3.96 -14.25 12.33
N ILE A 155 -4.35 -13.25 13.11
CA ILE A 155 -5.15 -12.10 12.69
C ILE A 155 -4.25 -10.89 12.52
N LEU A 156 -4.30 -10.24 11.35
CA LEU A 156 -3.74 -8.91 11.16
C LEU A 156 -4.78 -7.86 11.55
N TYR A 157 -4.53 -7.10 12.60
CA TYR A 157 -5.33 -5.93 12.94
C TYR A 157 -4.65 -4.65 12.45
N HIS A 158 -5.30 -3.98 11.51
CA HIS A 158 -4.80 -2.73 10.94
C HIS A 158 -5.89 -1.66 10.94
N SER A 159 -5.55 -0.43 11.38
CA SER A 159 -6.47 0.70 11.38
C SER A 159 -5.88 1.93 10.70
N THR A 160 -6.76 2.68 10.03
CA THR A 160 -6.39 3.99 9.45
C THR A 160 -6.19 5.03 10.56
N PHE A 161 -5.47 6.11 10.23
CA PHE A 161 -5.10 7.16 11.21
C PHE A 161 -6.17 8.24 11.41
N SER A 162 -7.12 8.39 10.48
CA SER A 162 -8.13 9.44 10.55
C SER A 162 -9.14 9.15 11.67
N PRO A 163 -9.28 9.98 12.71
CA PRO A 163 -10.14 9.67 13.87
C PRO A 163 -11.58 9.33 13.52
N SER A 164 -12.15 9.98 12.50
CA SER A 164 -13.52 9.72 12.05
C SER A 164 -13.69 8.41 11.27
N TRP A 165 -12.62 7.73 10.91
CA TRP A 165 -12.60 6.50 10.09
C TRP A 165 -11.89 5.35 10.79
N SER A 166 -11.11 5.66 11.83
CA SER A 166 -10.35 4.68 12.59
C SER A 166 -11.23 3.91 13.55
N ALA A 167 -11.07 2.60 13.60
CA ALA A 167 -11.69 1.71 14.57
C ALA A 167 -10.80 1.49 15.81
N ALA A 168 -9.58 2.02 15.85
CA ALA A 168 -8.59 1.68 16.85
C ALA A 168 -9.09 1.90 18.28
N GLU A 169 -9.59 3.09 18.61
CA GLU A 169 -10.08 3.39 19.95
C GLU A 169 -11.32 2.57 20.31
N THR A 170 -12.22 2.34 19.35
CA THR A 170 -13.48 1.61 19.59
C THR A 170 -13.23 0.12 19.83
N LEU A 171 -12.29 -0.49 19.11
CA LEU A 171 -11.97 -1.91 19.23
C LEU A 171 -10.89 -2.21 20.28
N TYR A 172 -10.29 -1.21 20.91
CA TYR A 172 -9.18 -1.39 21.85
C TYR A 172 -9.47 -2.41 22.94
N GLU A 173 -10.57 -2.26 23.68
CA GLU A 173 -10.90 -3.15 24.79
C GLU A 173 -11.24 -4.56 24.29
N GLU A 174 -11.82 -4.70 23.11
CA GLU A 174 -12.11 -6.01 22.55
C GLU A 174 -10.84 -6.73 22.06
N VAL A 175 -9.93 -6.04 21.38
CA VAL A 175 -8.62 -6.61 21.00
C VAL A 175 -7.83 -7.01 22.24
N LYS A 176 -7.80 -6.17 23.27
CA LYS A 176 -7.17 -6.45 24.57
C LYS A 176 -7.74 -7.69 25.24
N ARG A 177 -9.06 -7.84 25.23
CA ARG A 177 -9.74 -8.99 25.82
C ARG A 177 -9.45 -10.27 25.05
N LEU A 178 -9.59 -10.23 23.71
CA LEU A 178 -9.43 -11.39 22.84
C LEU A 178 -7.98 -11.87 22.76
N SER A 179 -7.01 -10.95 22.74
CA SER A 179 -5.59 -11.32 22.73
C SER A 179 -5.13 -12.08 23.98
N ARG A 180 -5.85 -11.92 25.12
CA ARG A 180 -5.57 -12.64 26.37
C ARG A 180 -6.20 -14.04 26.43
N ILE A 181 -7.24 -14.27 25.63
CA ILE A 181 -7.91 -15.59 25.58
C ILE A 181 -7.03 -16.62 24.87
N GLY A 182 -6.23 -16.21 23.89
CA GLY A 182 -5.31 -17.08 23.17
C GLY A 182 -5.96 -17.96 22.10
N GLU A 183 -7.24 -17.73 21.75
CA GLU A 183 -7.92 -18.42 20.66
C GLU A 183 -7.23 -18.12 19.31
N TRP A 184 -6.68 -16.91 19.18
CA TRP A 184 -5.96 -16.41 18.00
C TRP A 184 -4.63 -15.78 18.39
N LYS A 185 -3.71 -15.73 17.44
CA LYS A 185 -2.55 -14.84 17.49
C LYS A 185 -2.85 -13.55 16.74
N TRP A 186 -2.18 -12.48 17.15
CA TRP A 186 -2.42 -11.14 16.61
C TRP A 186 -1.13 -10.50 16.15
N ILE A 187 -1.19 -9.90 14.97
CA ILE A 187 -0.22 -8.90 14.53
C ILE A 187 -0.98 -7.59 14.43
N VAL A 188 -0.57 -6.60 15.19
CA VAL A 188 -1.16 -5.26 15.17
C VAL A 188 -0.20 -4.32 14.46
N THR A 189 -0.70 -3.58 13.50
CA THR A 189 0.05 -2.49 12.85
C THR A 189 -0.90 -1.38 12.47
N PHE A 190 -0.39 -0.15 12.36
CA PHE A 190 -1.19 1.00 12.03
C PHE A 190 -0.57 1.80 10.89
N HIS A 191 -1.39 2.65 10.27
CA HIS A 191 -0.89 3.60 9.30
C HIS A 191 0.20 4.49 9.94
N PRO A 192 1.33 4.82 9.25
CA PRO A 192 2.44 5.60 9.81
C PRO A 192 2.07 6.96 10.43
N LYS A 193 0.91 7.53 10.04
CA LYS A 193 0.38 8.79 10.61
C LYS A 193 -0.56 8.57 11.82
N MET A 194 -0.65 7.36 12.36
CA MET A 194 -1.42 7.10 13.58
C MET A 194 -0.81 7.88 14.74
N SER A 195 -1.67 8.35 15.67
CA SER A 195 -1.20 9.08 16.85
C SER A 195 -0.28 8.19 17.70
N GLN A 196 0.80 8.77 18.21
CA GLN A 196 1.75 8.04 19.06
C GLN A 196 1.08 7.50 20.34
N ASP A 197 0.08 8.19 20.86
CA ASP A 197 -0.68 7.73 22.04
C ASP A 197 -1.45 6.45 21.73
N THR A 198 -2.11 6.36 20.57
CA THR A 198 -2.82 5.15 20.14
C THR A 198 -1.83 4.01 19.89
N VAL A 199 -0.70 4.29 19.23
CA VAL A 199 0.36 3.29 19.04
C VAL A 199 0.88 2.77 20.37
N ALA A 200 1.20 3.65 21.32
CA ALA A 200 1.70 3.26 22.65
C ALA A 200 0.69 2.40 23.42
N LYS A 201 -0.61 2.74 23.36
CA LYS A 201 -1.69 1.93 23.96
C LYS A 201 -1.70 0.50 23.43
N PHE A 202 -1.60 0.31 22.11
CA PHE A 202 -1.63 -1.03 21.52
C PHE A 202 -0.33 -1.80 21.73
N ARG A 203 0.83 -1.14 21.77
CA ARG A 203 2.10 -1.77 22.18
C ARG A 203 2.04 -2.29 23.60
N ALA A 204 1.39 -1.57 24.51
CA ALA A 204 1.20 -2.02 25.88
C ALA A 204 0.31 -3.27 26.00
N LEU A 205 -0.35 -3.71 24.92
CA LEU A 205 -1.11 -4.96 24.86
C LEU A 205 -0.23 -6.18 24.52
N GLU A 206 1.03 -5.99 24.10
CA GLU A 206 1.89 -7.10 23.69
C GLU A 206 1.97 -8.18 24.77
N ASN A 207 1.82 -9.42 24.33
CA ASN A 207 1.83 -10.62 25.16
C ASN A 207 2.17 -11.84 24.28
N GLU A 208 2.09 -13.06 24.81
CA GLU A 208 2.39 -14.30 24.08
C GLU A 208 1.53 -14.54 22.84
N HIS A 209 0.38 -13.86 22.74
CA HIS A 209 -0.58 -13.98 21.62
C HIS A 209 -0.68 -12.72 20.76
N LEU A 210 -0.09 -11.59 21.17
CA LEU A 210 -0.15 -10.34 20.43
C LEU A 210 1.21 -9.67 20.33
N ARG A 211 1.64 -9.38 19.09
CA ARG A 211 2.80 -8.51 18.83
C ARG A 211 2.38 -7.27 18.05
N PHE A 212 3.05 -6.15 18.31
CA PHE A 212 2.95 -4.95 17.49
C PHE A 212 4.05 -4.96 16.41
N ALA A 213 3.71 -4.66 15.17
CA ALA A 213 4.66 -4.61 14.06
C ALA A 213 4.84 -3.16 13.58
N ASP A 214 6.09 -2.74 13.47
CA ASP A 214 6.52 -1.42 12.99
C ASP A 214 6.89 -1.42 11.50
N ASP A 215 6.34 -2.35 10.74
CA ASP A 215 6.70 -2.52 9.34
C ASP A 215 6.20 -1.35 8.50
N ASP A 216 7.11 -0.67 7.80
CA ASP A 216 6.79 0.37 6.83
C ASP A 216 6.07 -0.18 5.58
N ASN A 217 6.19 -1.49 5.34
CA ASN A 217 5.54 -2.20 4.25
C ASN A 217 4.59 -3.30 4.77
N ILE A 218 3.32 -2.96 4.93
CA ILE A 218 2.30 -3.90 5.43
C ILE A 218 2.18 -5.19 4.59
N LEU A 219 2.59 -5.17 3.31
CA LEU A 219 2.53 -6.36 2.44
C LEU A 219 3.38 -7.51 2.98
N GLU A 220 4.48 -7.23 3.68
CA GLU A 220 5.35 -8.24 4.28
C GLU A 220 4.68 -9.03 5.41
N LEU A 221 3.58 -8.48 5.95
CA LEU A 221 2.76 -9.16 6.96
C LEU A 221 1.72 -10.11 6.35
N PHE A 222 1.33 -9.89 5.09
CA PHE A 222 0.24 -10.65 4.46
C PHE A 222 0.48 -12.16 4.37
N PRO A 223 1.69 -12.66 4.06
CA PRO A 223 2.00 -14.08 4.12
C PRO A 223 1.93 -14.69 5.52
N GLN A 224 2.11 -13.85 6.57
CA GLN A 224 2.21 -14.29 7.97
C GLN A 224 0.85 -14.46 8.66
N VAL A 225 -0.25 -14.08 8.01
CA VAL A 225 -1.58 -14.02 8.63
C VAL A 225 -2.62 -14.82 7.85
N ASP A 226 -3.70 -15.20 8.50
CA ASP A 226 -4.78 -15.99 7.93
C ASP A 226 -5.99 -15.12 7.57
N MET A 227 -6.16 -13.99 8.23
CA MET A 227 -7.21 -13.01 7.94
C MET A 227 -6.77 -11.60 8.34
N MET A 228 -7.53 -10.61 7.89
CA MET A 228 -7.37 -9.22 8.30
C MET A 228 -8.63 -8.70 8.98
N CYS A 229 -8.44 -7.95 10.06
CA CYS A 229 -9.45 -7.06 10.61
C CYS A 229 -9.03 -5.62 10.36
N SER A 230 -9.91 -4.81 9.81
CA SER A 230 -9.60 -3.41 9.47
C SER A 230 -10.84 -2.52 9.50
N ASP A 231 -10.63 -1.26 9.22
CA ASP A 231 -11.67 -0.25 9.01
C ASP A 231 -11.65 0.24 7.54
N THR A 232 -11.92 1.53 7.31
CA THR A 232 -11.85 2.15 5.98
C THR A 232 -10.40 2.49 5.62
N SER A 233 -9.56 1.48 5.43
CA SER A 233 -8.14 1.61 5.06
C SER A 233 -7.88 1.21 3.61
N SER A 234 -6.89 1.84 2.96
CA SER A 234 -6.41 1.40 1.64
C SER A 234 -5.68 0.06 1.68
N ALA A 235 -5.04 -0.26 2.80
CA ALA A 235 -4.40 -1.56 3.03
C ALA A 235 -5.38 -2.73 2.92
N LEU A 236 -6.67 -2.51 3.23
CA LEU A 236 -7.72 -3.48 3.01
C LEU A 236 -7.82 -3.92 1.54
N ASN A 237 -7.75 -2.98 0.60
CA ASN A 237 -7.83 -3.30 -0.82
C ASN A 237 -6.60 -4.10 -1.29
N GLU A 238 -5.42 -3.81 -0.74
CA GLU A 238 -4.20 -4.58 -1.00
C GLU A 238 -4.34 -6.01 -0.43
N PHE A 239 -4.88 -6.15 0.79
CA PHE A 239 -5.08 -7.46 1.42
C PHE A 239 -6.09 -8.35 0.69
N LEU A 240 -7.16 -7.78 0.15
CA LEU A 240 -8.16 -8.52 -0.64
C LEU A 240 -7.56 -9.25 -1.85
N LEU A 241 -6.42 -8.80 -2.37
CA LEU A 241 -5.70 -9.49 -3.45
C LEU A 241 -5.12 -10.84 -2.99
N THR A 242 -5.02 -11.09 -1.68
CA THR A 242 -4.56 -12.39 -1.14
C THR A 242 -5.67 -13.45 -1.12
N TYR A 243 -6.90 -13.09 -1.42
CA TYR A 243 -8.09 -13.95 -1.29
C TYR A 243 -8.35 -14.47 0.14
N LYS A 244 -7.63 -13.97 1.14
CA LYS A 244 -7.86 -14.31 2.54
C LYS A 244 -9.05 -13.54 3.11
N PRO A 245 -9.75 -14.10 4.11
CA PRO A 245 -10.94 -13.47 4.68
C PRO A 245 -10.64 -12.15 5.38
N VAL A 246 -11.65 -11.29 5.37
CA VAL A 246 -11.60 -9.96 5.97
C VAL A 246 -12.84 -9.70 6.82
N VAL A 247 -12.63 -9.15 8.01
CA VAL A 247 -13.68 -8.52 8.83
C VAL A 247 -13.40 -7.02 8.88
N THR A 248 -14.43 -6.21 8.63
CA THR A 248 -14.30 -4.75 8.75
C THR A 248 -15.20 -4.21 9.87
N PHE A 249 -14.78 -3.09 10.46
CA PHE A 249 -15.56 -2.38 11.47
C PHE A 249 -15.99 -1.01 10.95
N LYS A 250 -17.31 -0.82 10.82
CA LYS A 250 -17.93 0.43 10.34
C LYS A 250 -17.26 0.96 9.08
N ASN A 251 -17.00 0.07 8.15
CA ASN A 251 -16.41 0.46 6.88
C ASN A 251 -17.40 1.35 6.13
N ARG A 252 -16.96 2.55 5.79
CA ARG A 252 -17.80 3.53 5.07
C ARG A 252 -18.13 3.11 3.63
N ARG A 253 -17.51 2.02 3.16
CA ARG A 253 -17.68 1.47 1.81
C ARG A 253 -17.67 -0.04 1.84
N PRO A 254 -18.57 -0.67 2.60
CA PRO A 254 -18.67 -2.10 2.64
C PRO A 254 -19.03 -2.61 1.24
N GLY A 255 -18.20 -3.52 0.70
CA GLY A 255 -18.55 -4.29 -0.47
C GLY A 255 -19.33 -5.55 -0.06
N PRO A 256 -20.07 -6.18 -0.98
CA PRO A 256 -20.84 -7.39 -0.68
C PRO A 256 -19.98 -8.57 -0.23
N GLN A 257 -18.67 -8.52 -0.50
CA GLN A 257 -17.68 -9.52 -0.10
C GLN A 257 -17.08 -9.28 1.28
N LEU A 258 -17.41 -8.16 1.95
CA LEU A 258 -16.87 -7.81 3.27
C LEU A 258 -17.87 -8.15 4.38
N LEU A 259 -17.38 -8.83 5.41
CA LEU A 259 -18.12 -9.01 6.66
C LEU A 259 -17.89 -7.76 7.52
N ASP A 260 -18.79 -6.77 7.37
CA ASP A 260 -18.71 -5.50 8.10
C ASP A 260 -19.55 -5.57 9.38
N ILE A 261 -18.96 -5.21 10.50
CA ILE A 261 -19.61 -5.15 11.83
C ILE A 261 -19.68 -3.70 12.34
N ASP A 262 -20.60 -3.40 13.20
CA ASP A 262 -20.81 -2.07 13.77
C ASP A 262 -20.79 -2.03 15.31
N ASP A 263 -20.77 -3.20 15.95
CA ASP A 263 -20.64 -3.38 17.39
C ASP A 263 -19.38 -4.21 17.71
N PRO A 264 -18.49 -3.74 18.62
CA PRO A 264 -17.33 -4.53 19.07
C PRO A 264 -17.68 -5.93 19.57
N ALA A 265 -18.85 -6.13 20.17
CA ALA A 265 -19.28 -7.43 20.66
C ALA A 265 -19.47 -8.49 19.55
N GLN A 266 -19.68 -8.06 18.31
CA GLN A 266 -19.80 -8.94 17.15
C GLN A 266 -18.46 -9.48 16.67
N PHE A 267 -17.33 -8.85 17.08
CA PHE A 267 -16.02 -9.09 16.51
C PHE A 267 -15.59 -10.55 16.59
N ALA A 268 -15.70 -11.17 17.76
CA ALA A 268 -15.32 -12.57 17.94
C ALA A 268 -16.15 -13.54 17.07
N GLY A 269 -17.45 -13.32 16.98
CA GLY A 269 -18.36 -14.10 16.14
C GLY A 269 -18.03 -13.95 14.65
N ALA A 270 -17.84 -12.73 14.18
CA ALA A 270 -17.47 -12.42 12.81
C ALA A 270 -16.12 -13.05 12.43
N THR A 271 -15.12 -12.99 13.33
CA THR A 271 -13.81 -13.62 13.11
C THR A 271 -13.91 -15.13 12.93
N ARG A 272 -14.68 -15.83 13.78
CA ARG A 272 -14.90 -17.28 13.63
C ARG A 272 -15.60 -17.61 12.32
N THR A 273 -16.62 -16.84 11.94
CA THR A 273 -17.33 -17.00 10.66
C THR A 273 -16.40 -16.80 9.46
N ALA A 274 -15.50 -15.81 9.54
CA ALA A 274 -14.56 -15.52 8.45
C ALA A 274 -13.49 -16.61 8.28
N LEU A 275 -13.11 -17.30 9.36
CA LEU A 275 -12.09 -18.34 9.36
C LEU A 275 -12.66 -19.76 9.11
N SER A 276 -13.99 -19.94 9.08
CA SER A 276 -14.65 -21.23 8.81
C SER A 276 -14.80 -21.50 7.32
#